data_2e13e30ba203671072b66db3c5ae42ac
#
_entry.id   2e13e30ba203671072b66db3c5ae42ac
#
_cell.length_a   1.000
_cell.length_b   1.000
_cell.length_c   1.000
_cell.angle_alpha   90.00
_cell.angle_beta   90.00
_cell.angle_gamma   90.00
#
_symmetry.space_group_name_H-M   'P 1'
#
loop_
_entity.id
_entity.type
_entity.pdbx_description
1 polymer ?
#
loop_
_entity_poly.entity_id
_entity_poly.type
_entity_poly.pdbx_seq_one_letter_code
_entity_poly.pdbx_strand_id
1 'polypeptide(L)'
;TLPGATNHGMVMVLDWSGSMQDNIKGTVEQLFQLIMFCRRIKIPFEVFAFTNGYYSSYDNDDDDRSIAIEKAKYGEIIINHTTNLLNFFSSKMTPAEEEKMMHYVWMMAKRFAGTYEDWSITGMPIRWPNKYTLAQTPLNDSIIIMMDFLSKYKKSTRVQKLNTIFLTDGVSNSVLGVKS
;
A
#
# COMPACT_ATOMS: atom_id res chain seq x y z
N THR A 1 25.27 -17.83 12.31
CA THR A 1 23.94 -18.36 11.92
C THR A 1 23.84 -19.79 12.39
N LEU A 2 22.81 -20.10 13.17
CA LEU A 2 22.54 -21.47 13.59
C LEU A 2 22.29 -22.35 12.35
N PRO A 3 22.89 -23.57 12.28
CA PRO A 3 22.60 -24.49 11.18
C PRO A 3 21.09 -24.80 11.16
N GLY A 4 20.44 -24.56 10.02
CA GLY A 4 18.99 -24.77 9.87
C GLY A 4 18.13 -23.54 10.15
N ALA A 5 18.67 -22.37 10.51
CA ALA A 5 17.91 -21.13 10.62
C ALA A 5 17.37 -20.72 9.24
N THR A 6 16.05 -20.66 9.12
CA THR A 6 15.38 -20.17 7.91
C THR A 6 15.53 -18.65 7.81
N ASN A 7 15.95 -18.18 6.64
CA ASN A 7 16.01 -16.74 6.37
C ASN A 7 14.61 -16.25 6.01
N HIS A 8 14.08 -15.31 6.79
CA HIS A 8 12.74 -14.75 6.65
C HIS A 8 12.78 -13.38 5.98
N GLY A 9 11.76 -13.08 5.18
CA GLY A 9 11.44 -11.75 4.67
C GLY A 9 10.03 -11.36 5.05
N MET A 10 9.71 -10.06 5.00
CA MET A 10 8.39 -9.53 5.29
C MET A 10 7.98 -8.50 4.26
N VAL A 11 6.74 -8.59 3.79
CA VAL A 11 6.09 -7.56 2.98
C VAL A 11 4.80 -7.16 3.68
N MET A 12 4.65 -5.88 3.94
CA MET A 12 3.47 -5.30 4.57
C MET A 12 2.73 -4.48 3.53
N VAL A 13 1.43 -4.65 3.44
CA VAL A 13 0.58 -3.97 2.45
C VAL A 13 -0.56 -3.29 3.20
N LEU A 14 -0.49 -1.96 3.26
CA LEU A 14 -1.40 -1.11 4.00
C LEU A 14 -2.55 -0.66 3.10
N ASP A 15 -3.75 -0.79 3.58
CA ASP A 15 -4.94 -0.19 2.99
C ASP A 15 -4.89 1.33 3.16
N TRP A 16 -4.88 2.03 2.01
CA TRP A 16 -4.85 3.49 1.97
C TRP A 16 -6.14 4.01 1.35
N SER A 17 -7.28 3.58 1.92
CA SER A 17 -8.63 3.89 1.45
C SER A 17 -9.40 4.78 2.42
N GLY A 18 -10.52 5.35 1.95
CA GLY A 18 -11.36 6.25 2.74
C GLY A 18 -12.00 5.57 3.95
N SER A 19 -12.34 4.28 3.88
CA SER A 19 -12.91 3.51 5.00
C SER A 19 -11.95 3.38 6.18
N MET A 20 -10.65 3.40 5.91
CA MET A 20 -9.61 3.34 6.94
C MET A 20 -9.50 4.62 7.78
N GLN A 21 -10.21 5.71 7.45
CA GLN A 21 -10.06 7.02 8.08
C GLN A 21 -10.01 6.95 9.61
N ASP A 22 -10.96 6.24 10.22
CA ASP A 22 -11.06 6.13 11.67
C ASP A 22 -9.98 5.23 12.30
N ASN A 23 -9.42 4.32 11.52
CA ASN A 23 -8.46 3.31 11.97
C ASN A 23 -7.02 3.62 11.54
N ILE A 24 -6.82 4.52 10.57
CA ILE A 24 -5.54 4.74 9.88
C ILE A 24 -4.40 5.10 10.85
N LYS A 25 -4.69 5.90 11.89
CA LYS A 25 -3.70 6.30 12.88
C LYS A 25 -3.18 5.10 13.66
N GLY A 26 -4.09 4.27 14.22
CA GLY A 26 -3.71 3.07 14.97
C GLY A 26 -3.00 2.03 14.09
N THR A 27 -3.43 1.92 12.83
CA THR A 27 -2.79 1.01 11.86
C THR A 27 -1.37 1.46 11.51
N VAL A 28 -1.14 2.76 11.35
CA VAL A 28 0.21 3.31 11.12
C VAL A 28 1.10 3.14 12.34
N GLU A 29 0.57 3.29 13.56
CA GLU A 29 1.32 3.00 14.79
C GLU A 29 1.79 1.54 14.86
N GLN A 30 0.90 0.59 14.54
CA GLN A 30 1.23 -0.83 14.45
C GLN A 30 2.25 -1.12 13.35
N LEU A 31 2.10 -0.49 12.19
CA LEU A 31 3.06 -0.59 11.10
C LEU A 31 4.46 -0.16 11.53
N PHE A 32 4.59 0.96 12.22
CA PHE A 32 5.89 1.43 12.73
C PHE A 32 6.52 0.44 13.71
N GLN A 33 5.72 -0.16 14.58
CA GLN A 33 6.22 -1.21 15.50
C GLN A 33 6.75 -2.42 14.72
N LEU A 34 6.05 -2.85 13.66
CA LEU A 34 6.50 -3.95 12.79
C LEU A 34 7.80 -3.60 12.04
N ILE A 35 7.93 -2.37 11.54
CA ILE A 35 9.16 -1.88 10.89
C ILE A 35 10.32 -1.93 11.88
N MET A 36 10.15 -1.36 13.08
CA MET A 36 11.19 -1.37 14.11
C MET A 36 11.57 -2.81 14.52
N PHE A 37 10.60 -3.70 14.63
CA PHE A 37 10.85 -5.11 14.89
C PHE A 37 11.70 -5.74 13.77
N CYS A 38 11.32 -5.57 12.51
CA CYS A 38 12.08 -6.09 11.36
C CYS A 38 13.51 -5.55 11.33
N ARG A 39 13.70 -4.26 11.63
CA ARG A 39 15.03 -3.63 11.75
C ARG A 39 15.87 -4.27 12.85
N ARG A 40 15.28 -4.43 14.03
CA ARG A 40 15.98 -5.00 15.20
C ARG A 40 16.49 -6.41 14.96
N ILE A 41 15.69 -7.25 14.29
CA ILE A 41 16.06 -8.64 14.00
C ILE A 41 16.66 -8.82 12.59
N LYS A 42 16.89 -7.72 11.87
CA LYS A 42 17.55 -7.68 10.54
C LYS A 42 16.80 -8.51 9.48
N ILE A 43 15.49 -8.53 9.51
CA ILE A 43 14.65 -9.11 8.47
C ILE A 43 14.52 -8.11 7.31
N PRO A 44 14.81 -8.50 6.05
CA PRO A 44 14.51 -7.67 4.90
C PRO A 44 12.99 -7.49 4.76
N PHE A 45 12.57 -6.24 4.55
CA PHE A 45 11.15 -5.91 4.42
C PHE A 45 10.90 -4.85 3.37
N GLU A 46 9.67 -4.84 2.86
CA GLU A 46 9.07 -3.77 2.06
C GLU A 46 7.69 -3.44 2.60
N VAL A 47 7.30 -2.16 2.52
CA VAL A 47 5.98 -1.69 2.90
C VAL A 47 5.36 -0.94 1.74
N PHE A 48 4.20 -1.40 1.32
CA PHE A 48 3.40 -0.75 0.31
C PHE A 48 2.08 -0.26 0.90
N ALA A 49 1.55 0.82 0.34
CA ALA A 49 0.16 1.20 0.54
C ALA A 49 -0.58 1.03 -0.78
N PHE A 50 -1.78 0.45 -0.77
CA PHE A 50 -2.61 0.33 -1.95
C PHE A 50 -3.76 1.32 -1.92
N THR A 51 -4.00 1.93 -3.06
CA THR A 51 -5.07 2.89 -3.29
C THR A 51 -5.33 2.98 -4.80
N ASN A 52 -6.46 3.51 -5.22
CA ASN A 52 -6.66 3.84 -6.63
C ASN A 52 -6.38 5.31 -6.96
N GLY A 53 -5.88 6.09 -6.01
CA GLY A 53 -5.61 7.51 -6.19
C GLY A 53 -6.89 8.34 -6.34
N TYR A 54 -6.74 9.67 -6.27
CA TYR A 54 -7.82 10.60 -6.61
C TYR A 54 -7.74 10.86 -8.12
N TYR A 55 -8.58 10.16 -8.89
CA TYR A 55 -8.83 10.54 -10.27
C TYR A 55 -9.82 11.69 -10.29
N SER A 56 -9.49 12.73 -11.02
CA SER A 56 -10.41 13.80 -11.35
C SER A 56 -11.61 13.18 -12.08
N SER A 57 -12.83 13.52 -11.68
CA SER A 57 -14.07 13.09 -12.33
C SER A 57 -14.22 13.54 -13.81
N TYR A 58 -13.15 14.02 -14.41
CA TYR A 58 -13.05 14.40 -15.82
C TYR A 58 -12.30 13.39 -16.70
N ASP A 59 -11.67 12.35 -16.09
CA ASP A 59 -11.09 11.28 -16.87
C ASP A 59 -12.20 10.29 -17.23
N ASN A 60 -12.32 9.96 -18.52
CA ASN A 60 -13.35 9.08 -19.11
C ASN A 60 -13.12 7.61 -18.68
N ASP A 61 -13.27 7.34 -17.39
CA ASP A 61 -12.97 6.04 -16.76
C ASP A 61 -13.81 4.89 -17.35
N ASP A 62 -15.04 5.20 -17.79
CA ASP A 62 -15.94 4.22 -18.39
C ASP A 62 -15.52 3.80 -19.81
N ASP A 63 -14.95 4.70 -20.60
CA ASP A 63 -14.46 4.42 -21.95
C ASP A 63 -13.19 3.54 -21.90
N ASP A 64 -12.23 3.89 -21.07
CA ASP A 64 -10.99 3.12 -20.88
C ASP A 64 -11.25 1.71 -20.31
N ARG A 65 -12.22 1.59 -19.41
CA ARG A 65 -12.68 0.31 -18.88
C ARG A 65 -13.29 -0.57 -19.97
N SER A 66 -14.18 0.00 -20.78
CA SER A 66 -14.85 -0.72 -21.87
C SER A 66 -13.85 -1.24 -22.89
N ILE A 67 -12.87 -0.40 -23.27
CA ILE A 67 -11.79 -0.75 -24.19
C ILE A 67 -10.90 -1.87 -23.62
N ALA A 68 -10.57 -1.81 -22.33
CA ALA A 68 -9.74 -2.84 -21.68
C ALA A 68 -10.47 -4.21 -21.66
N ILE A 69 -11.77 -4.20 -21.35
CA ILE A 69 -12.60 -5.41 -21.37
C ILE A 69 -12.72 -5.99 -22.79
N GLU A 70 -12.89 -5.13 -23.80
CA GLU A 70 -13.00 -5.56 -25.20
C GLU A 70 -11.71 -6.22 -25.70
N LYS A 71 -10.55 -5.67 -25.36
CA LYS A 71 -9.22 -6.15 -25.79
C LYS A 71 -8.73 -7.39 -25.03
N ALA A 72 -9.30 -7.68 -23.86
CA ALA A 72 -8.86 -8.81 -23.05
C ALA A 72 -9.20 -10.13 -23.71
N LYS A 73 -8.35 -11.14 -23.52
CA LYS A 73 -8.56 -12.52 -23.99
C LYS A 73 -9.33 -13.31 -22.95
N TYR A 74 -9.94 -14.40 -23.40
CA TYR A 74 -10.60 -15.36 -22.51
C TYR A 74 -9.65 -15.83 -21.39
N GLY A 75 -10.11 -15.78 -20.14
CA GLY A 75 -9.34 -16.16 -18.96
C GLY A 75 -8.39 -15.09 -18.43
N GLU A 76 -8.28 -13.92 -19.07
CA GLU A 76 -7.48 -12.81 -18.53
C GLU A 76 -8.25 -12.05 -17.44
N ILE A 77 -7.54 -11.70 -16.36
CA ILE A 77 -8.03 -10.85 -15.30
C ILE A 77 -7.66 -9.40 -15.66
N ILE A 78 -8.66 -8.53 -15.65
CA ILE A 78 -8.48 -7.11 -15.97
C ILE A 78 -8.34 -6.35 -14.64
N ILE A 79 -7.16 -5.79 -14.41
CA ILE A 79 -6.84 -4.96 -13.25
C ILE A 79 -7.19 -3.51 -13.57
N ASN A 80 -7.75 -2.79 -12.61
CA ASN A 80 -8.00 -1.38 -12.77
C ASN A 80 -6.68 -0.63 -12.92
N HIS A 81 -6.52 0.12 -14.05
CA HIS A 81 -5.32 0.91 -14.33
C HIS A 81 -5.06 2.02 -13.31
N THR A 82 -6.08 2.39 -12.51
CA THR A 82 -5.97 3.38 -11.45
C THR A 82 -5.38 2.81 -10.16
N THR A 83 -5.26 1.48 -10.05
CA THR A 83 -4.67 0.83 -8.86
C THR A 83 -3.20 1.18 -8.72
N ASN A 84 -2.85 1.75 -7.58
CA ASN A 84 -1.49 2.15 -7.24
C ASN A 84 -0.97 1.39 -6.02
N LEU A 85 0.29 0.95 -6.11
CA LEU A 85 1.06 0.50 -4.97
C LEU A 85 2.15 1.53 -4.67
N LEU A 86 1.98 2.23 -3.56
CA LEU A 86 2.91 3.25 -3.08
C LEU A 86 3.92 2.59 -2.15
N ASN A 87 5.19 2.55 -2.52
CA ASN A 87 6.23 2.05 -1.60
C ASN A 87 6.50 3.11 -0.54
N PHE A 88 6.12 2.82 0.71
CA PHE A 88 6.33 3.73 1.84
C PHE A 88 7.67 3.45 2.52
N PHE A 89 8.02 2.19 2.75
CA PHE A 89 9.25 1.84 3.43
C PHE A 89 9.93 0.64 2.79
N SER A 90 11.26 0.63 2.89
CA SER A 90 12.08 -0.49 2.45
C SER A 90 13.22 -0.71 3.45
N SER A 91 13.57 -1.96 3.67
CA SER A 91 14.77 -2.31 4.45
C SER A 91 16.07 -1.75 3.87
N LYS A 92 16.04 -1.24 2.64
CA LYS A 92 17.16 -0.59 1.95
C LYS A 92 17.30 0.89 2.26
N MET A 93 16.28 1.51 2.88
CA MET A 93 16.34 2.91 3.29
C MET A 93 17.42 3.13 4.35
N THR A 94 18.09 4.26 4.24
CA THR A 94 18.92 4.76 5.33
C THR A 94 18.08 5.17 6.53
N PRO A 95 18.65 5.22 7.75
CA PRO A 95 17.90 5.67 8.93
C PRO A 95 17.26 7.07 8.76
N ALA A 96 17.95 7.99 8.10
CA ALA A 96 17.44 9.34 7.86
C ALA A 96 16.25 9.37 6.88
N GLU A 97 16.29 8.54 5.82
CA GLU A 97 15.18 8.40 4.88
C GLU A 97 13.97 7.77 5.56
N GLU A 98 14.19 6.73 6.38
CA GLU A 98 13.13 6.04 7.11
C GLU A 98 12.47 6.97 8.13
N GLU A 99 13.25 7.70 8.92
CA GLU A 99 12.74 8.69 9.88
C GLU A 99 11.90 9.77 9.18
N LYS A 100 12.40 10.32 8.09
CA LYS A 100 11.68 11.30 7.28
C LYS A 100 10.37 10.73 6.75
N MET A 101 10.38 9.50 6.25
CA MET A 101 9.18 8.85 5.74
C MET A 101 8.18 8.54 6.85
N MET A 102 8.65 8.11 8.04
CA MET A 102 7.79 7.93 9.22
C MET A 102 7.07 9.23 9.58
N HIS A 103 7.77 10.38 9.57
CA HIS A 103 7.14 11.67 9.80
C HIS A 103 6.05 11.99 8.77
N TYR A 104 6.32 11.77 7.48
CA TYR A 104 5.33 12.04 6.44
C TYR A 104 4.10 11.14 6.56
N VAL A 105 4.29 9.83 6.73
CA VAL A 105 3.18 8.88 6.86
C VAL A 105 2.36 9.17 8.12
N TRP A 106 3.02 9.51 9.22
CA TRP A 106 2.36 9.91 10.46
C TRP A 106 1.53 11.18 10.30
N MET A 107 2.09 12.21 9.67
CA MET A 107 1.36 13.45 9.41
C MET A 107 0.14 13.22 8.53
N MET A 108 0.27 12.41 7.47
CA MET A 108 -0.87 12.03 6.63
C MET A 108 -1.93 11.29 7.44
N ALA A 109 -1.56 10.29 8.23
CA ALA A 109 -2.48 9.52 9.06
C ALA A 109 -3.22 10.41 10.07
N LYS A 110 -2.52 11.30 10.76
CA LYS A 110 -3.15 12.29 11.65
C LYS A 110 -4.12 13.20 10.92
N ARG A 111 -3.75 13.64 9.73
CA ARG A 111 -4.59 14.51 8.91
C ARG A 111 -5.86 13.81 8.45
N PHE A 112 -5.77 12.54 8.07
CA PHE A 112 -6.93 11.77 7.66
C PHE A 112 -7.84 11.37 8.82
N ALA A 113 -7.27 11.07 10.00
CA ALA A 113 -8.01 10.75 11.21
C ALA A 113 -8.56 11.99 11.95
N GLY A 114 -8.05 13.17 11.64
CA GLY A 114 -8.41 14.42 12.35
C GLY A 114 -9.75 14.99 11.90
N THR A 115 -10.51 15.48 12.88
CA THR A 115 -11.63 16.39 12.64
C THR A 115 -11.09 17.79 12.31
N TYR A 116 -11.94 18.66 11.78
CA TYR A 116 -11.61 20.04 11.34
C TYR A 116 -10.82 20.90 12.37
N GLU A 117 -10.86 20.54 13.64
CA GLU A 117 -10.20 21.26 14.74
C GLU A 117 -8.65 21.16 14.72
N ASP A 118 -8.10 20.08 14.15
CA ASP A 118 -6.64 19.88 14.04
C ASP A 118 -5.96 20.81 13.00
N TRP A 119 -6.73 21.52 12.20
CA TRP A 119 -6.21 22.52 11.24
C TRP A 119 -5.60 23.74 11.93
N SER A 120 -6.00 24.01 13.17
CA SER A 120 -5.58 25.21 13.90
C SER A 120 -4.16 25.10 14.45
N ILE A 121 -3.62 23.89 14.60
CA ILE A 121 -2.32 23.67 15.27
C ILE A 121 -1.14 24.00 14.35
N THR A 122 -1.29 23.84 13.03
CA THR A 122 -0.19 24.05 12.08
C THR A 122 -0.31 25.31 11.25
N GLY A 123 -1.48 25.95 11.19
CA GLY A 123 -1.73 27.20 10.43
C GLY A 123 -1.41 27.14 8.92
N MET A 124 -0.89 26.02 8.41
CA MET A 124 -0.52 25.84 7.02
C MET A 124 -1.27 24.67 6.38
N PRO A 125 -1.88 24.87 5.19
CA PRO A 125 -2.43 23.78 4.44
C PRO A 125 -1.28 22.90 3.93
N ILE A 126 -1.08 21.73 4.56
CA ILE A 126 -0.14 20.73 4.04
C ILE A 126 -0.72 20.19 2.74
N ARG A 127 -0.04 20.47 1.64
CA ARG A 127 -0.37 19.91 0.31
C ARG A 127 0.57 18.75 0.03
N TRP A 128 0.01 17.57 -0.20
CA TRP A 128 0.72 16.42 -0.75
C TRP A 128 0.15 16.05 -2.12
N PRO A 129 0.92 15.31 -2.94
CA PRO A 129 0.42 14.84 -4.23
C PRO A 129 -0.85 14.02 -4.08
N ASN A 130 -1.79 14.18 -5.01
CA ASN A 130 -3.10 13.50 -4.99
C ASN A 130 -3.01 11.99 -4.83
N LYS A 131 -1.94 11.36 -5.33
CA LYS A 131 -1.70 9.91 -5.21
C LYS A 131 -1.63 9.41 -3.76
N TYR A 132 -1.42 10.28 -2.78
CA TYR A 132 -1.40 9.94 -1.35
C TYR A 132 -2.74 10.19 -0.65
N THR A 133 -3.75 10.63 -1.38
CA THR A 133 -5.10 10.82 -0.83
C THR A 133 -5.76 9.47 -0.60
N LEU A 134 -6.51 9.34 0.50
CA LEU A 134 -7.35 8.16 0.73
C LEU A 134 -8.43 8.09 -0.37
N ALA A 135 -8.59 6.91 -0.96
CA ALA A 135 -9.54 6.70 -2.04
C ALA A 135 -10.29 5.38 -1.87
N GLN A 136 -10.57 4.67 -2.97
CA GLN A 136 -11.25 3.38 -2.92
C GLN A 136 -10.29 2.26 -2.49
N THR A 137 -10.84 1.07 -2.26
CA THR A 137 -10.13 -0.11 -1.74
C THR A 137 -9.89 -1.17 -2.83
N PRO A 138 -8.90 -1.03 -3.73
CA PRO A 138 -8.61 -2.02 -4.77
C PRO A 138 -7.82 -3.22 -4.20
N LEU A 139 -8.32 -3.85 -3.13
CA LEU A 139 -7.63 -4.93 -2.43
C LEU A 139 -7.36 -6.13 -3.34
N ASN A 140 -8.37 -6.57 -4.12
CA ASN A 140 -8.23 -7.71 -5.03
C ASN A 140 -7.17 -7.46 -6.10
N ASP A 141 -7.20 -6.28 -6.73
CA ASP A 141 -6.20 -5.88 -7.72
C ASP A 141 -4.81 -5.84 -7.10
N SER A 142 -4.70 -5.30 -5.89
CA SER A 142 -3.44 -5.21 -5.15
C SER A 142 -2.87 -6.59 -4.81
N ILE A 143 -3.70 -7.56 -4.45
CA ILE A 143 -3.28 -8.94 -4.21
C ILE A 143 -2.70 -9.54 -5.49
N ILE A 144 -3.36 -9.36 -6.62
CA ILE A 144 -2.91 -9.90 -7.92
C ILE A 144 -1.55 -9.27 -8.31
N ILE A 145 -1.43 -7.94 -8.21
CA ILE A 145 -0.18 -7.25 -8.51
C ILE A 145 0.95 -7.72 -7.57
N MET A 146 0.63 -7.89 -6.28
CA MET A 146 1.61 -8.34 -5.28
C MET A 146 2.12 -9.75 -5.55
N MET A 147 1.36 -10.65 -6.17
CA MET A 147 1.83 -12.01 -6.50
C MET A 147 3.09 -11.98 -7.38
N ASP A 148 3.12 -11.12 -8.39
CA ASP A 148 4.32 -10.95 -9.25
C ASP A 148 5.48 -10.33 -8.48
N PHE A 149 5.20 -9.26 -7.72
CA PHE A 149 6.22 -8.61 -6.89
C PHE A 149 6.84 -9.58 -5.89
N LEU A 150 6.03 -10.33 -5.13
CA LEU A 150 6.49 -11.26 -4.10
C LEU A 150 7.42 -12.33 -4.67
N SER A 151 7.08 -12.85 -5.86
CA SER A 151 7.90 -13.82 -6.57
C SER A 151 9.28 -13.26 -6.89
N LYS A 152 9.37 -12.03 -7.41
CA LYS A 152 10.59 -11.32 -7.73
C LYS A 152 11.38 -10.94 -6.47
N TYR A 153 10.70 -10.45 -5.45
CA TYR A 153 11.30 -10.03 -4.18
C TYR A 153 11.95 -11.22 -3.45
N LYS A 154 11.26 -12.36 -3.38
CA LYS A 154 11.80 -13.58 -2.78
C LYS A 154 13.09 -14.03 -3.45
N LYS A 155 13.14 -13.97 -4.79
CA LYS A 155 14.35 -14.32 -5.56
C LYS A 155 15.50 -13.34 -5.30
N SER A 156 15.21 -12.04 -5.30
CA SER A 156 16.23 -10.99 -5.16
C SER A 156 16.85 -10.93 -3.76
N THR A 157 16.04 -11.16 -2.72
CA THR A 157 16.48 -11.15 -1.32
C THR A 157 17.01 -12.50 -0.84
N ARG A 158 16.80 -13.56 -1.64
CA ARG A 158 17.20 -14.96 -1.30
C ARG A 158 16.61 -15.44 0.02
N VAL A 159 15.45 -14.90 0.42
CA VAL A 159 14.74 -15.36 1.63
C VAL A 159 14.08 -16.72 1.38
N GLN A 160 14.15 -17.60 2.37
CA GLN A 160 13.53 -18.93 2.29
C GLN A 160 12.01 -18.84 2.54
N LYS A 161 11.61 -18.04 3.52
CA LYS A 161 10.21 -17.77 3.85
C LYS A 161 9.90 -16.29 3.71
N LEU A 162 8.86 -15.98 2.96
CA LEU A 162 8.36 -14.63 2.78
C LEU A 162 6.95 -14.57 3.38
N ASN A 163 6.77 -13.72 4.38
CA ASN A 163 5.49 -13.45 4.99
C ASN A 163 4.93 -12.17 4.39
N THR A 164 3.65 -12.20 4.02
CA THR A 164 2.93 -11.01 3.53
C THR A 164 1.76 -10.72 4.45
N ILE A 165 1.66 -9.49 4.92
CA ILE A 165 0.63 -9.02 5.84
C ILE A 165 -0.14 -7.90 5.14
N PHE A 166 -1.45 -8.07 4.98
CA PHE A 166 -2.36 -7.01 4.56
C PHE A 166 -3.01 -6.41 5.80
N LEU A 167 -2.90 -5.10 5.94
CA LEU A 167 -3.51 -4.29 6.99
C LEU A 167 -4.68 -3.53 6.37
N THR A 168 -5.89 -4.04 6.54
CA THR A 168 -7.12 -3.54 5.89
C THR A 168 -8.32 -3.70 6.81
N ASP A 169 -9.35 -2.91 6.61
CA ASP A 169 -10.67 -3.07 7.26
C ASP A 169 -11.60 -4.04 6.50
N GLY A 170 -11.14 -4.58 5.38
CA GLY A 170 -11.63 -5.83 4.81
C GLY A 170 -12.59 -5.76 3.62
N VAL A 171 -13.13 -4.62 3.24
CA VAL A 171 -14.05 -4.55 2.09
C VAL A 171 -13.32 -4.13 0.83
N SER A 172 -13.26 -5.01 -0.17
CA SER A 172 -12.65 -4.71 -1.47
C SER A 172 -13.68 -4.19 -2.47
N ASN A 173 -13.29 -3.22 -3.29
CA ASN A 173 -13.98 -2.98 -4.54
C ASN A 173 -13.82 -4.17 -5.48
N SER A 174 -14.80 -4.39 -6.36
CA SER A 174 -14.71 -5.45 -7.36
C SER A 174 -13.60 -5.17 -8.37
N VAL A 175 -12.90 -6.21 -8.81
CA VAL A 175 -12.01 -6.15 -10.00
C VAL A 175 -12.81 -5.74 -11.23
N LEU A 176 -12.16 -5.14 -12.24
CA LEU A 176 -12.82 -4.69 -13.46
C LEU A 176 -13.55 -5.82 -14.19
N GLY A 177 -13.01 -7.01 -14.19
CA GLY A 177 -13.67 -8.20 -14.75
C GLY A 177 -12.72 -9.36 -15.02
N VAL A 178 -13.34 -10.49 -15.25
CA VAL A 178 -12.70 -11.67 -15.84
C VAL A 178 -13.43 -11.91 -17.16
N LYS A 179 -12.71 -11.99 -18.27
CA LYS A 179 -13.34 -12.32 -19.54
C LYS A 179 -13.61 -13.81 -19.58
N SER A 180 -14.87 -14.16 -19.41
CA SER A 180 -15.40 -15.54 -19.49
C SER A 180 -15.94 -15.85 -20.88
#